data_8a3f05a7b79a60c8acb9ca9d3279987e
#
_entry.id   8a3f05a7b79a60c8acb9ca9d3279987e
#
_cell.length_a   1.000
_cell.length_b   1.000
_cell.length_c   1.000
_cell.angle_alpha   90.00
_cell.angle_beta   90.00
_cell.angle_gamma   90.00
#
_symmetry.space_group_name_H-M   'P 1'
#
loop_
_entity.id
_entity.type
_entity.pdbx_description
1 polymer ?
#
loop_
_entity_poly.entity_id
_entity_poly.type
_entity_poly.pdbx_seq_one_letter_code
_entity_poly.pdbx_strand_id
1 'polypeptide(L)'
;MAANCGSGGTRSNDALSPSPAGLPRTIVDIVNNDGQRLQINAEIASTTEQHSQGLMYRTSMSEDEGMLFVFDTERVLSFWMKNTYIPLDMIFIDSEHVIIDINHNAQPEDTVPFTSSAAALYVLEVNGGFCETENVNVGDSVEFDY
;
A
#
# COMPACT_ATOMS: atom_id res chain seq x y z
N MET A 1 -2.67 -31.09 -19.99
CA MET A 1 -2.90 -29.70 -20.13
C MET A 1 -2.15 -28.91 -19.10
N ALA A 2 -1.10 -28.32 -19.49
CA ALA A 2 -0.33 -27.55 -18.58
C ALA A 2 -1.11 -26.28 -18.28
N ALA A 3 -1.60 -26.19 -17.10
CA ALA A 3 -1.79 -24.88 -16.59
C ALA A 3 -0.45 -24.19 -16.71
N ASN A 4 -0.36 -23.34 -17.63
CA ASN A 4 0.74 -22.45 -17.63
C ASN A 4 0.62 -21.59 -16.39
N CYS A 5 1.26 -22.05 -15.40
CA CYS A 5 1.48 -21.17 -14.32
C CYS A 5 2.37 -20.03 -14.71
N GLY A 6 2.34 -19.48 -15.79
CA GLY A 6 3.04 -18.26 -16.21
C GLY A 6 3.68 -17.40 -15.15
N SER A 7 3.71 -17.96 -14.18
CA SER A 7 4.02 -17.45 -12.92
C SER A 7 5.43 -17.10 -12.70
N GLY A 8 6.28 -17.43 -13.51
CA GLY A 8 7.64 -16.99 -13.43
C GLY A 8 7.85 -15.66 -14.10
N GLY A 9 6.77 -14.97 -14.37
CA GLY A 9 6.90 -13.67 -14.96
C GLY A 9 7.92 -12.90 -14.17
N THR A 10 9.09 -12.73 -14.74
CA THR A 10 9.94 -11.63 -14.39
C THR A 10 8.98 -10.45 -14.23
N ARG A 11 8.92 -9.90 -13.03
CA ARG A 11 8.36 -8.59 -12.87
C ARG A 11 9.13 -7.72 -13.82
N SER A 12 8.60 -7.53 -14.99
CA SER A 12 9.15 -6.52 -15.85
C SER A 12 8.85 -5.21 -15.11
N ASN A 13 9.86 -4.63 -14.53
CA ASN A 13 9.85 -3.21 -14.20
C ASN A 13 9.74 -2.39 -15.50
N ASP A 14 9.29 -3.02 -16.57
CA ASP A 14 9.00 -2.34 -17.80
C ASP A 14 7.86 -1.39 -17.53
N ALA A 15 8.28 -0.26 -17.02
CA ALA A 15 7.63 1.01 -17.19
C ALA A 15 6.11 0.94 -17.08
N LEU A 16 5.62 0.66 -15.88
CA LEU A 16 4.31 1.18 -15.53
C LEU A 16 4.39 2.69 -15.80
N SER A 17 3.50 3.18 -16.64
CA SER A 17 3.44 4.62 -16.89
C SER A 17 3.29 5.37 -15.58
N PRO A 18 3.95 6.51 -15.41
CA PRO A 18 3.75 7.35 -14.24
C PRO A 18 2.26 7.61 -14.01
N SER A 19 1.90 7.83 -12.76
CA SER A 19 0.54 8.21 -12.41
C SER A 19 0.18 9.58 -12.98
N PRO A 20 -1.12 9.95 -13.01
CA PRO A 20 -1.52 11.32 -13.36
C PRO A 20 -0.87 12.39 -12.48
N ALA A 21 -0.46 12.05 -11.27
CA ALA A 21 0.29 12.93 -10.39
C ALA A 21 1.80 12.95 -10.69
N GLY A 22 2.26 12.18 -11.67
CA GLY A 22 3.66 12.10 -12.07
C GLY A 22 4.53 11.22 -11.18
N LEU A 23 3.94 10.43 -10.29
CA LEU A 23 4.68 9.52 -9.42
C LEU A 23 5.03 8.21 -10.14
N PRO A 24 6.21 7.65 -9.88
CA PRO A 24 6.52 6.31 -10.37
C PRO A 24 5.56 5.29 -9.75
N ARG A 25 5.44 4.14 -10.39
CA ARG A 25 4.59 3.05 -9.92
C ARG A 25 5.38 1.75 -9.79
N THR A 26 4.91 0.90 -8.92
CA THR A 26 5.40 -0.48 -8.81
C THR A 26 4.23 -1.42 -8.56
N ILE A 27 4.44 -2.69 -8.86
CA ILE A 27 3.50 -3.74 -8.48
C ILE A 27 3.86 -4.21 -7.08
N VAL A 28 2.88 -4.16 -6.19
CA VAL A 28 2.98 -4.69 -4.84
C VAL A 28 2.14 -5.96 -4.77
N ASP A 29 2.77 -7.08 -4.43
CA ASP A 29 2.08 -8.35 -4.20
C ASP A 29 1.93 -8.58 -2.70
N ILE A 30 0.71 -8.71 -2.23
CA ILE A 30 0.44 -9.13 -0.85
C ILE A 30 0.16 -10.63 -0.89
N VAL A 31 0.89 -11.39 -0.09
CA VAL A 31 0.70 -12.84 0.03
C VAL A 31 0.05 -13.12 1.38
N ASN A 32 -1.21 -13.53 1.34
CA ASN A 32 -1.96 -13.79 2.57
C ASN A 32 -1.79 -15.24 3.06
N ASN A 33 -2.38 -15.55 4.22
CA ASN A 33 -2.29 -16.87 4.83
C ASN A 33 -2.90 -18.00 3.99
N ASP A 34 -3.79 -17.68 3.07
CA ASP A 34 -4.39 -18.62 2.14
C ASP A 34 -3.49 -18.91 0.94
N GLY A 35 -2.33 -18.27 0.87
CA GLY A 35 -1.41 -18.38 -0.25
C GLY A 35 -1.83 -17.56 -1.47
N GLN A 36 -2.85 -16.73 -1.36
CA GLN A 36 -3.27 -15.84 -2.43
C GLN A 36 -2.28 -14.71 -2.63
N ARG A 37 -2.03 -14.37 -3.89
CA ARG A 37 -1.29 -13.16 -4.28
C ARG A 37 -2.27 -12.10 -4.73
N LEU A 38 -2.28 -11.02 -3.99
CA LEU A 38 -3.14 -9.86 -4.26
C LEU A 38 -2.26 -8.75 -4.83
N GLN A 39 -2.51 -8.39 -6.06
CA GLN A 39 -1.66 -7.47 -6.80
C GLN A 39 -2.22 -6.07 -6.76
N ILE A 40 -1.41 -5.12 -6.29
CA ILE A 40 -1.74 -3.70 -6.24
C ILE A 40 -0.77 -2.94 -7.14
N ASN A 41 -1.31 -2.15 -8.05
CA ASN A 41 -0.55 -1.17 -8.82
C ASN A 41 -0.41 0.10 -7.99
N ALA A 42 0.73 0.28 -7.34
CA ALA A 42 0.94 1.34 -6.39
C ALA A 42 1.79 2.48 -6.94
N GLU A 43 1.35 3.71 -6.71
CA GLU A 43 2.19 4.89 -6.86
C GLU A 43 3.21 4.92 -5.72
N ILE A 44 4.42 5.37 -6.00
CA ILE A 44 5.48 5.45 -4.99
C ILE A 44 5.63 6.88 -4.49
N ALA A 45 5.44 7.08 -3.20
CA ALA A 45 5.69 8.34 -2.50
C ALA A 45 6.94 8.20 -1.63
N SER A 46 8.03 8.89 -2.00
CA SER A 46 9.32 8.74 -1.33
C SER A 46 9.92 10.04 -0.81
N THR A 47 9.36 11.18 -1.14
CA THR A 47 9.83 12.48 -0.65
C THR A 47 8.91 13.00 0.46
N THR A 48 9.39 13.97 1.25
CA THR A 48 8.60 14.61 2.30
C THR A 48 7.31 15.23 1.74
N GLU A 49 7.40 15.89 0.59
CA GLU A 49 6.24 16.51 -0.06
C GLU A 49 5.25 15.44 -0.54
N GLN A 50 5.73 14.35 -1.11
CA GLN A 50 4.90 13.25 -1.57
C GLN A 50 4.23 12.53 -0.39
N HIS A 51 4.94 12.35 0.72
CA HIS A 51 4.37 11.79 1.95
C HIS A 51 3.24 12.70 2.48
N SER A 52 3.47 14.00 2.50
CA SER A 52 2.46 14.96 2.97
C SER A 52 1.24 15.02 2.08
N GLN A 53 1.44 14.98 0.76
CA GLN A 53 0.34 14.99 -0.21
C GLN A 53 -0.45 13.68 -0.16
N GLY A 54 0.22 12.55 -0.15
CA GLY A 54 -0.42 11.24 -0.16
C GLY A 54 -1.55 11.15 -1.20
N LEU A 55 -2.69 10.67 -0.78
CA LEU A 55 -3.90 10.56 -1.60
C LEU A 55 -4.88 11.73 -1.40
N MET A 56 -4.39 12.86 -0.87
CA MET A 56 -5.23 14.04 -0.68
C MET A 56 -5.93 14.46 -1.98
N TYR A 57 -7.17 14.91 -1.84
CA TYR A 57 -8.01 15.49 -2.89
C TYR A 57 -8.48 14.51 -3.96
N ARG A 58 -8.16 13.22 -3.86
CA ARG A 58 -8.68 12.22 -4.79
C ARG A 58 -10.10 11.85 -4.41
N THR A 59 -10.95 11.70 -5.44
CA THR A 59 -12.36 11.37 -5.26
C THR A 59 -12.68 9.90 -5.49
N SER A 60 -11.74 9.16 -6.09
CA SER A 60 -11.86 7.72 -6.32
C SER A 60 -10.49 7.10 -6.55
N MET A 61 -10.41 5.79 -6.37
CA MET A 61 -9.23 4.98 -6.68
C MET A 61 -9.70 3.58 -7.05
N SER A 62 -9.12 3.00 -8.10
CA SER A 62 -9.50 1.64 -8.54
C SER A 62 -9.14 0.61 -7.46
N GLU A 63 -9.86 -0.51 -7.45
CA GLU A 63 -9.70 -1.55 -6.43
C GLU A 63 -8.30 -2.18 -6.41
N ASP A 64 -7.62 -2.17 -7.54
CA ASP A 64 -6.27 -2.71 -7.70
C ASP A 64 -5.17 -1.63 -7.64
N GLU A 65 -5.52 -0.42 -7.24
CA GLU A 65 -4.58 0.69 -7.11
C GLU A 65 -4.35 1.06 -5.64
N GLY A 66 -3.20 1.67 -5.40
CA GLY A 66 -2.83 2.16 -4.09
C GLY A 66 -1.65 3.11 -4.13
N MET A 67 -1.16 3.48 -2.96
CA MET A 67 0.06 4.28 -2.82
C MET A 67 0.99 3.63 -1.81
N LEU A 68 2.24 3.42 -2.22
CA LEU A 68 3.30 2.90 -1.37
C LEU A 68 4.17 4.07 -0.88
N PHE A 69 4.12 4.32 0.41
CA PHE A 69 4.97 5.29 1.09
C PHE A 69 6.26 4.60 1.51
N VAL A 70 7.39 5.15 1.08
CA VAL A 70 8.72 4.62 1.38
C VAL A 70 9.45 5.61 2.28
N PHE A 71 9.90 5.13 3.44
CA PHE A 71 10.63 5.93 4.41
C PHE A 71 12.10 5.50 4.46
N ASP A 72 12.98 6.41 4.86
CA ASP A 72 14.42 6.15 4.92
C ASP A 72 14.83 5.34 6.15
N THR A 73 14.04 5.42 7.22
CA THR A 73 14.35 4.82 8.51
C THR A 73 13.13 4.12 9.06
N GLU A 74 13.31 2.88 9.51
CA GLU A 74 12.24 2.13 10.19
C GLU A 74 11.95 2.78 11.54
N ARG A 75 10.69 3.16 11.74
CA ARG A 75 10.23 3.82 12.96
C ARG A 75 8.72 3.66 13.12
N VAL A 76 8.22 3.99 14.30
CA VAL A 76 6.77 4.14 14.50
C VAL A 76 6.27 5.29 13.63
N LEU A 77 5.25 5.03 12.82
CA LEU A 77 4.68 5.97 11.86
C LEU A 77 3.28 6.38 12.26
N SER A 78 2.94 7.65 12.01
CA SER A 78 1.60 8.19 12.23
C SER A 78 1.04 8.75 10.94
N PHE A 79 -0.19 8.37 10.62
CA PHE A 79 -0.91 8.81 9.44
C PHE A 79 -2.30 9.33 9.82
N TRP A 80 -2.75 10.36 9.14
CA TRP A 80 -4.09 10.92 9.28
C TRP A 80 -4.81 10.96 7.94
N MET A 81 -6.07 11.37 7.96
CA MET A 81 -6.93 11.43 6.77
C MET A 81 -7.29 12.87 6.37
N LYS A 82 -6.46 13.83 6.77
CA LYS A 82 -6.68 15.23 6.40
C LYS A 82 -6.76 15.39 4.88
N ASN A 83 -7.78 16.10 4.40
CA ASN A 83 -8.02 16.34 2.97
C ASN A 83 -8.08 15.07 2.12
N THR A 84 -8.35 13.94 2.72
CA THR A 84 -8.49 12.65 2.05
C THR A 84 -9.96 12.28 2.02
N TYR A 85 -10.52 12.16 0.81
CA TYR A 85 -11.97 12.09 0.60
C TYR A 85 -12.50 10.67 0.42
N ILE A 86 -11.64 9.70 0.30
CA ILE A 86 -12.01 8.28 0.17
C ILE A 86 -11.55 7.52 1.41
N PRO A 87 -12.34 6.54 1.90
CA PRO A 87 -11.88 5.71 3.00
C PRO A 87 -10.71 4.84 2.58
N LEU A 88 -9.77 4.59 3.48
CA LEU A 88 -8.55 3.85 3.19
C LEU A 88 -8.27 2.78 4.23
N ASP A 89 -7.66 1.68 3.79
CA ASP A 89 -6.91 0.80 4.67
C ASP A 89 -5.44 1.21 4.61
N MET A 90 -4.82 1.42 5.77
CA MET A 90 -3.41 1.76 5.89
C MET A 90 -2.65 0.53 6.39
N ILE A 91 -1.80 -0.03 5.53
CA ILE A 91 -1.05 -1.25 5.81
C ILE A 91 0.38 -0.88 6.14
N PHE A 92 0.79 -1.09 7.39
CA PHE A 92 2.13 -0.77 7.87
C PHE A 92 3.03 -1.99 7.72
N ILE A 93 4.19 -1.83 7.08
CA ILE A 93 5.08 -2.91 6.66
C ILE A 93 6.48 -2.62 7.19
N ASP A 94 7.12 -3.63 7.80
CA ASP A 94 8.48 -3.50 8.31
C ASP A 94 9.56 -3.67 7.23
N SER A 95 10.82 -3.55 7.62
CA SER A 95 11.96 -3.69 6.71
C SER A 95 12.13 -5.11 6.14
N GLU A 96 11.51 -6.10 6.75
CA GLU A 96 11.51 -7.49 6.27
C GLU A 96 10.30 -7.78 5.36
N HIS A 97 9.54 -6.75 5.00
CA HIS A 97 8.36 -6.85 4.16
C HIS A 97 7.23 -7.69 4.79
N VAL A 98 7.09 -7.58 6.09
CA VAL A 98 6.00 -8.20 6.85
C VAL A 98 5.03 -7.11 7.33
N ILE A 99 3.74 -7.35 7.20
CA ILE A 99 2.70 -6.46 7.71
C ILE A 99 2.72 -6.51 9.23
N ILE A 100 2.94 -5.35 9.88
CA ILE A 100 3.05 -5.26 11.34
C ILE A 100 1.84 -4.59 11.98
N ASP A 101 1.06 -3.85 11.23
CA ASP A 101 -0.17 -3.22 11.69
C ASP A 101 -1.07 -2.84 10.52
N ILE A 102 -2.36 -2.73 10.74
CA ILE A 102 -3.33 -2.28 9.75
C ILE A 102 -4.33 -1.34 10.43
N ASN A 103 -4.49 -0.15 9.87
CA ASN A 103 -5.62 0.71 10.19
C ASN A 103 -6.74 0.46 9.18
N HIS A 104 -7.78 -0.26 9.61
CA HIS A 104 -8.88 -0.66 8.76
C HIS A 104 -9.88 0.48 8.57
N ASN A 105 -10.23 0.74 7.32
CA ASN A 105 -11.32 1.62 6.94
C ASN A 105 -11.24 3.01 7.60
N ALA A 106 -10.05 3.63 7.51
CA ALA A 106 -9.84 4.99 8.00
C ALA A 106 -10.81 5.94 7.28
N GLN A 107 -11.51 6.75 8.05
CA GLN A 107 -12.61 7.55 7.54
C GLN A 107 -12.13 8.84 6.87
N PRO A 108 -12.81 9.27 5.80
CA PRO A 108 -12.45 10.52 5.13
C PRO A 108 -12.38 11.69 6.09
N GLU A 109 -11.38 12.53 5.88
CA GLU A 109 -11.16 13.80 6.60
C GLU A 109 -10.96 13.68 8.12
N ASP A 110 -10.75 12.50 8.63
CA ASP A 110 -10.40 12.30 10.03
C ASP A 110 -8.98 12.83 10.27
N THR A 111 -8.84 13.78 11.18
CA THR A 111 -7.57 14.41 11.52
C THR A 111 -6.93 13.82 12.77
N VAL A 112 -7.54 12.83 13.39
CA VAL A 112 -6.92 12.07 14.49
C VAL A 112 -5.88 11.11 13.89
N PRO A 113 -4.59 11.26 14.22
CA PRO A 113 -3.57 10.37 13.68
C PRO A 113 -3.75 8.92 14.15
N PHE A 114 -3.57 7.98 13.24
CA PHE A 114 -3.36 6.58 13.60
C PHE A 114 -1.85 6.34 13.70
N THR A 115 -1.40 5.81 14.82
CA THR A 115 0.01 5.52 15.07
C THR A 115 0.23 4.01 15.05
N SER A 116 1.21 3.55 14.27
CA SER A 116 1.50 2.12 14.16
C SER A 116 1.93 1.55 15.52
N SER A 117 1.55 0.30 15.77
CA SER A 117 1.87 -0.40 17.04
C SER A 117 3.33 -0.83 17.14
N ALA A 118 4.05 -0.80 16.04
CA ALA A 118 5.45 -1.16 15.95
C ALA A 118 6.14 -0.34 14.84
N ALA A 119 7.46 -0.42 14.76
CA ALA A 119 8.22 0.27 13.73
C ALA A 119 7.92 -0.28 12.35
N ALA A 120 7.74 0.62 11.38
CA ALA A 120 7.49 0.30 9.97
C ALA A 120 8.45 1.10 9.10
N LEU A 121 8.71 0.58 7.91
CA LEU A 121 9.53 1.24 6.89
C LEU A 121 8.69 1.68 5.69
N TYR A 122 7.55 1.03 5.48
CA TYR A 122 6.64 1.30 4.38
C TYR A 122 5.21 1.36 4.87
N VAL A 123 4.38 2.11 4.15
CA VAL A 123 2.92 2.08 4.32
C VAL A 123 2.30 1.92 2.94
N LEU A 124 1.42 0.95 2.79
CA LEU A 124 0.60 0.77 1.60
C LEU A 124 -0.81 1.21 1.91
N GLU A 125 -1.28 2.24 1.23
CA GLU A 125 -2.67 2.69 1.30
C GLU A 125 -3.46 2.12 0.13
N VAL A 126 -4.58 1.48 0.44
CA VAL A 126 -5.54 0.91 -0.52
C VAL A 126 -6.94 1.34 -0.13
N ASN A 127 -7.93 1.05 -0.98
CA ASN A 127 -9.32 1.36 -0.64
C ASN A 127 -9.74 0.72 0.68
N GLY A 128 -10.53 1.46 1.45
CA GLY A 128 -11.06 0.98 2.73
C GLY A 128 -11.90 -0.28 2.55
N GLY A 129 -11.68 -1.28 3.41
CA GLY A 129 -12.34 -2.58 3.34
C GLY A 129 -11.58 -3.64 2.54
N PHE A 130 -10.53 -3.26 1.83
CA PHE A 130 -9.72 -4.19 1.04
C PHE A 130 -9.17 -5.35 1.87
N CYS A 131 -8.57 -5.04 3.02
CA CYS A 131 -7.93 -6.05 3.86
C CYS A 131 -8.95 -7.05 4.41
N GLU A 132 -10.13 -6.60 4.80
CA GLU A 132 -11.18 -7.47 5.30
C GLU A 132 -11.73 -8.36 4.18
N THR A 133 -12.01 -7.78 3.02
CA THR A 133 -12.56 -8.51 1.87
C THR A 133 -11.58 -9.56 1.34
N GLU A 134 -10.29 -9.24 1.29
CA GLU A 134 -9.25 -10.10 0.70
C GLU A 134 -8.49 -10.92 1.74
N ASN A 135 -8.91 -10.90 2.99
CA ASN A 135 -8.26 -11.62 4.09
C ASN A 135 -6.78 -11.29 4.22
N VAL A 136 -6.47 -10.00 4.23
CA VAL A 136 -5.11 -9.49 4.49
C VAL A 136 -4.99 -9.15 5.96
N ASN A 137 -3.96 -9.70 6.63
CA ASN A 137 -3.80 -9.61 8.07
C ASN A 137 -2.35 -9.29 8.45
N VAL A 138 -2.18 -8.83 9.68
CA VAL A 138 -0.87 -8.71 10.31
C VAL A 138 -0.16 -10.07 10.24
N GLY A 139 1.11 -10.06 9.84
CA GLY A 139 1.91 -11.26 9.62
C GLY A 139 2.01 -11.71 8.18
N ASP A 140 1.14 -11.21 7.30
CA ASP A 140 1.23 -11.49 5.87
C ASP A 140 2.46 -10.81 5.27
N SER A 141 2.97 -11.37 4.18
CA SER A 141 4.15 -10.84 3.50
C SER A 141 3.79 -9.96 2.31
N VAL A 142 4.68 -9.03 2.00
CA VAL A 142 4.50 -8.08 0.90
C VAL A 142 5.75 -8.08 0.04
N GLU A 143 5.59 -8.23 -1.27
CA GLU A 143 6.71 -8.27 -2.21
C GLU A 143 6.60 -7.11 -3.20
N PHE A 144 7.66 -6.36 -3.35
CA PHE A 144 7.74 -5.25 -4.31
C PHE A 144 9.19 -4.85 -4.54
N ASP A 145 9.41 -4.20 -5.67
CA ASP A 145 10.66 -3.52 -6.01
C ASP A 145 10.36 -2.05 -6.31
N TYR A 146 11.31 -1.13 -6.04
CA TYR A 146 11.13 0.30 -6.34
C TYR A 146 12.47 0.99 -6.62
#